data_33260e126d5b82a30629b8c193b9a5ce
#
_entry.id   33260e126d5b82a30629b8c193b9a5ce
#
_cell.length_a   1.000
_cell.length_b   1.000
_cell.length_c   1.000
_cell.angle_alpha   90.00
_cell.angle_beta   90.00
_cell.angle_gamma   90.00
#
_symmetry.space_group_name_H-M   'P 1'
#
loop_
_entity.id
_entity.type
_entity.pdbx_description
1 polymer ?
#
loop_
_entity_poly.entity_id
_entity_poly.type
_entity_poly.pdbx_seq_one_letter_code
_entity_poly.pdbx_strand_id
1 'polypeptide(L)'
;MQDTHPSYWLNESVQRTRQLLAQASFCHRHRAHEKAFTRKRCFTFMTSVLFLLQKTIRSVQLHVHSFFETLGQAGPGPTASAWSQARLKLRHTAFIALNEKAIIQVVYRDRTHPQLRLWKGHRLLAIDSSLVRLPNQEALGQEFGWVECQNDSGPCSRYPQARLSALTDVLNQIALETRFEPWTRGERELAREHIKRLEPWDLTLLDRGFAEYYLWVCFVRADRRFVCRCQANTFAVVNALFKDNQAARSVAVDLVPHRELLKKLVEAGLPTVLKLRFITVRLKTGELEVLATNLLDEELYPTECFGELYHHRWGVETYYGRLKGRLDLGHFTGLSAQAIRQDVYATVFVSNLESLLIAPANQHLEQHAPARQHRQQVNHAVSFHAIKSHIIALLAGPEPTAQVLEKLQQLFLASPTTIRPGRIVPRKKPSAWRSYYHQRQVRKAVF
;
A
#
# COMPACT_ATOMS: atom_id res chain seq x y z
N MET A 1 -4.50 30.63 -11.30
CA MET A 1 -5.38 30.26 -10.18
C MET A 1 -5.21 28.78 -9.96
N GLN A 2 -4.74 28.35 -8.79
CA GLN A 2 -4.73 26.93 -8.43
C GLN A 2 -6.17 26.51 -8.23
N ASP A 3 -6.58 25.44 -8.92
CA ASP A 3 -7.92 24.88 -8.76
C ASP A 3 -8.00 24.14 -7.42
N THR A 4 -8.58 24.79 -6.42
CA THR A 4 -8.74 24.27 -5.04
C THR A 4 -9.95 23.36 -4.89
N HIS A 5 -10.64 23.02 -5.99
CA HIS A 5 -11.81 22.16 -5.95
C HIS A 5 -11.46 20.79 -5.36
N PRO A 6 -12.24 20.24 -4.41
CA PRO A 6 -11.95 18.96 -3.75
C PRO A 6 -11.73 17.77 -4.68
N SER A 7 -12.21 17.83 -5.91
CA SER A 7 -12.04 16.78 -6.94
C SER A 7 -10.87 17.03 -7.89
N TYR A 8 -10.02 18.06 -7.70
CA TYR A 8 -8.94 18.41 -8.62
C TYR A 8 -8.00 17.24 -8.91
N TRP A 9 -7.38 16.67 -7.89
CA TRP A 9 -6.47 15.55 -8.07
C TRP A 9 -7.13 14.33 -8.71
N LEU A 10 -8.38 14.09 -8.34
CA LEU A 10 -9.16 13.00 -8.90
C LEU A 10 -9.39 13.18 -10.40
N ASN A 11 -9.88 14.36 -10.79
CA ASN A 11 -10.12 14.68 -12.22
C ASN A 11 -8.82 14.55 -13.02
N GLU A 12 -7.73 15.13 -12.54
CA GLU A 12 -6.44 15.07 -13.22
C GLU A 12 -5.89 13.65 -13.29
N SER A 13 -5.99 12.87 -12.20
CA SER A 13 -5.56 11.48 -12.17
C SER A 13 -6.33 10.60 -13.16
N VAL A 14 -7.64 10.78 -13.26
CA VAL A 14 -8.48 10.08 -14.23
C VAL A 14 -8.11 10.46 -15.66
N GLN A 15 -8.01 11.75 -15.95
CA GLN A 15 -7.62 12.25 -17.27
C GLN A 15 -6.22 11.76 -17.67
N ARG A 16 -5.27 11.82 -16.73
CA ARG A 16 -3.91 11.33 -16.97
C ARG A 16 -3.87 9.83 -17.23
N THR A 17 -4.68 9.06 -16.51
CA THR A 17 -4.83 7.61 -16.75
C THR A 17 -5.36 7.33 -18.14
N ARG A 18 -6.45 8.03 -18.57
CA ARG A 18 -7.02 7.92 -19.93
C ARG A 18 -5.97 8.23 -21.00
N GLN A 19 -5.24 9.34 -20.84
CA GLN A 19 -4.18 9.75 -21.76
C GLN A 19 -3.07 8.69 -21.88
N LEU A 20 -2.57 8.18 -20.74
CA LEU A 20 -1.54 7.15 -20.75
C LEU A 20 -2.00 5.87 -21.45
N LEU A 21 -3.22 5.41 -21.17
CA LEU A 21 -3.77 4.20 -21.79
C LEU A 21 -3.99 4.35 -23.30
N ALA A 22 -4.24 5.55 -23.80
CA ALA A 22 -4.40 5.85 -25.23
C ALA A 22 -3.05 6.01 -25.96
N GLN A 23 -1.94 6.27 -25.27
CA GLN A 23 -0.63 6.50 -25.88
C GLN A 23 0.01 5.22 -26.40
N ALA A 24 0.35 5.18 -27.69
CA ALA A 24 1.10 4.07 -28.29
C ALA A 24 2.46 3.84 -27.60
N SER A 25 3.15 4.91 -27.21
CA SER A 25 4.43 4.82 -26.48
C SER A 25 4.31 4.15 -25.12
N PHE A 26 3.18 4.30 -24.43
CA PHE A 26 2.90 3.62 -23.17
C PHE A 26 2.67 2.12 -23.41
N CYS A 27 1.87 1.75 -24.40
CA CYS A 27 1.70 0.36 -24.82
C CYS A 27 3.05 -0.28 -25.19
N HIS A 28 3.88 0.39 -25.97
CA HIS A 28 5.19 -0.12 -26.41
C HIS A 28 6.12 -0.43 -25.22
N ARG A 29 6.16 0.41 -24.21
CA ARG A 29 7.00 0.19 -23.00
C ARG A 29 6.52 -0.96 -22.14
N HIS A 30 5.22 -1.24 -22.11
CA HIS A 30 4.60 -2.18 -21.18
C HIS A 30 4.02 -3.44 -21.83
N ARG A 31 4.24 -3.65 -23.13
CA ARG A 31 3.97 -4.91 -23.81
C ARG A 31 5.13 -5.90 -23.59
N ALA A 32 4.82 -7.19 -23.55
CA ALA A 32 5.81 -8.25 -23.28
C ALA A 32 6.87 -8.41 -24.37
N HIS A 33 6.47 -8.18 -25.65
CA HIS A 33 7.33 -8.27 -26.83
C HIS A 33 6.79 -7.37 -27.97
N GLU A 34 7.56 -7.09 -28.98
CA GLU A 34 7.24 -6.15 -30.04
C GLU A 34 5.99 -6.47 -30.84
N LYS A 35 5.69 -7.76 -31.05
CA LYS A 35 4.49 -8.21 -31.75
C LYS A 35 3.22 -8.22 -30.87
N ALA A 36 3.34 -7.89 -29.57
CA ALA A 36 2.19 -7.85 -28.67
C ALA A 36 1.32 -6.63 -28.96
N PHE A 37 0.00 -6.82 -28.98
CA PHE A 37 -1.03 -5.80 -29.21
C PHE A 37 -0.93 -5.04 -30.56
N THR A 38 -0.32 -5.66 -31.58
CA THR A 38 -0.22 -5.08 -32.94
C THR A 38 -1.43 -5.36 -33.82
N ARG A 39 -2.18 -6.44 -33.54
CA ARG A 39 -3.37 -6.83 -34.32
C ARG A 39 -4.65 -6.28 -33.68
N LYS A 40 -5.63 -5.88 -34.45
CA LYS A 40 -6.97 -5.51 -33.99
C LYS A 40 -7.67 -6.78 -33.45
N ARG A 41 -7.77 -6.92 -32.15
CA ARG A 41 -8.47 -8.00 -31.43
C ARG A 41 -9.32 -7.39 -30.32
N CYS A 42 -10.28 -8.16 -29.78
CA CYS A 42 -11.12 -7.69 -28.66
C CYS A 42 -10.28 -7.25 -27.46
N PHE A 43 -9.29 -8.05 -27.04
CA PHE A 43 -8.35 -7.66 -26.01
C PHE A 43 -7.20 -6.84 -26.61
N THR A 44 -7.37 -5.53 -26.64
CA THR A 44 -6.30 -4.54 -26.88
C THR A 44 -5.46 -4.35 -25.61
N PHE A 45 -4.40 -3.54 -25.68
CA PHE A 45 -3.64 -3.15 -24.49
C PHE A 45 -4.54 -2.49 -23.44
N MET A 46 -5.34 -1.48 -23.85
CA MET A 46 -6.25 -0.73 -22.98
C MET A 46 -7.30 -1.66 -22.36
N THR A 47 -8.03 -2.46 -23.16
CA THR A 47 -9.07 -3.37 -22.63
C THR A 47 -8.49 -4.42 -21.71
N SER A 48 -7.24 -4.87 -21.93
CA SER A 48 -6.55 -5.81 -21.04
C SER A 48 -6.20 -5.18 -19.67
N VAL A 49 -5.78 -3.92 -19.67
CA VAL A 49 -5.55 -3.17 -18.43
C VAL A 49 -6.86 -2.96 -17.67
N LEU A 50 -7.91 -2.47 -18.34
CA LEU A 50 -9.22 -2.22 -17.73
C LEU A 50 -9.84 -3.49 -17.13
N PHE A 51 -9.71 -4.62 -17.83
CA PHE A 51 -10.20 -5.92 -17.36
C PHE A 51 -9.53 -6.34 -16.03
N LEU A 52 -8.22 -6.11 -15.90
CA LEU A 52 -7.49 -6.37 -14.65
C LEU A 52 -7.87 -5.41 -13.52
N LEU A 53 -8.10 -4.12 -13.83
CA LEU A 53 -8.53 -3.14 -12.83
C LEU A 53 -9.94 -3.43 -12.30
N GLN A 54 -10.82 -3.99 -13.14
CA GLN A 54 -12.17 -4.37 -12.72
C GLN A 54 -12.18 -5.60 -11.80
N LYS A 55 -11.21 -6.48 -11.88
CA LYS A 55 -11.02 -7.74 -11.12
C LYS A 55 -12.24 -8.19 -10.30
N THR A 56 -12.92 -9.24 -10.71
CA THR A 56 -14.08 -9.79 -10.01
C THR A 56 -13.81 -11.22 -9.52
N ILE A 57 -14.61 -11.69 -8.55
CA ILE A 57 -14.52 -13.05 -7.98
C ILE A 57 -15.45 -14.03 -8.76
N ARG A 58 -15.77 -13.71 -9.99
CA ARG A 58 -16.65 -14.55 -10.82
C ARG A 58 -15.83 -15.48 -11.70
N SER A 59 -16.51 -16.46 -12.32
CA SER A 59 -15.93 -17.21 -13.43
C SER A 59 -15.31 -16.25 -14.46
N VAL A 60 -14.09 -16.55 -14.90
CA VAL A 60 -13.38 -15.72 -15.89
C VAL A 60 -14.23 -15.52 -17.15
N GLN A 61 -14.92 -16.56 -17.63
CA GLN A 61 -15.78 -16.46 -18.82
C GLN A 61 -16.96 -15.50 -18.60
N LEU A 62 -17.62 -15.59 -17.45
CA LEU A 62 -18.71 -14.68 -17.10
C LEU A 62 -18.22 -13.23 -16.94
N HIS A 63 -17.04 -13.06 -16.38
CA HIS A 63 -16.43 -11.75 -16.28
C HIS A 63 -16.09 -11.17 -17.67
N VAL A 64 -15.55 -11.98 -18.57
CA VAL A 64 -15.27 -11.56 -19.95
C VAL A 64 -16.55 -11.14 -20.64
N HIS A 65 -17.64 -11.90 -20.52
CA HIS A 65 -18.92 -11.54 -21.14
C HIS A 65 -19.45 -10.20 -20.61
N SER A 66 -19.57 -10.06 -19.27
CA SER A 66 -20.09 -8.82 -18.67
C SER A 66 -19.21 -7.60 -18.94
N PHE A 67 -17.88 -7.81 -19.05
CA PHE A 67 -16.95 -6.74 -19.40
C PHE A 67 -17.16 -6.20 -20.82
N PHE A 68 -17.27 -7.09 -21.80
CA PHE A 68 -17.47 -6.69 -23.19
C PHE A 68 -18.88 -6.19 -23.47
N GLU A 69 -19.89 -6.70 -22.76
CA GLU A 69 -21.24 -6.15 -22.75
C GLU A 69 -21.24 -4.68 -22.26
N THR A 70 -20.53 -4.40 -21.17
CA THR A 70 -20.36 -3.01 -20.66
C THR A 70 -19.65 -2.10 -21.68
N LEU A 71 -18.78 -2.65 -22.53
CA LEU A 71 -18.13 -1.91 -23.62
C LEU A 71 -19.02 -1.75 -24.88
N GLY A 72 -20.27 -2.22 -24.84
CA GLY A 72 -21.22 -2.09 -25.94
C GLY A 72 -20.98 -3.07 -27.09
N GLN A 73 -20.23 -4.16 -26.87
CA GLN A 73 -20.07 -5.19 -27.90
C GLN A 73 -21.31 -6.09 -27.96
N ALA A 74 -22.01 -6.01 -29.10
CA ALA A 74 -23.10 -6.94 -29.43
C ALA A 74 -22.53 -8.26 -29.98
N GLY A 75 -23.10 -9.41 -29.55
CA GLY A 75 -22.76 -10.72 -30.05
C GLY A 75 -21.86 -11.55 -29.13
N PRO A 76 -21.43 -12.76 -29.54
CA PRO A 76 -20.61 -13.63 -28.71
C PRO A 76 -19.26 -12.97 -28.43
N GLY A 77 -19.04 -12.66 -27.17
CA GLY A 77 -17.79 -12.06 -26.68
C GLY A 77 -16.59 -13.02 -26.80
N PRO A 78 -15.38 -12.52 -26.54
CA PRO A 78 -14.18 -13.36 -26.54
C PRO A 78 -14.23 -14.43 -25.44
N THR A 79 -13.40 -15.46 -25.58
CA THR A 79 -13.31 -16.56 -24.61
C THR A 79 -12.35 -16.24 -23.47
N ALA A 80 -12.46 -16.97 -22.35
CA ALA A 80 -11.49 -16.95 -21.26
C ALA A 80 -10.06 -17.33 -21.73
N SER A 81 -9.96 -18.21 -22.74
CA SER A 81 -8.67 -18.56 -23.37
C SER A 81 -8.07 -17.36 -24.12
N ALA A 82 -8.88 -16.60 -24.84
CA ALA A 82 -8.42 -15.36 -25.51
C ALA A 82 -7.91 -14.35 -24.50
N TRP A 83 -8.57 -14.22 -23.33
CA TRP A 83 -8.08 -13.41 -22.21
C TRP A 83 -6.73 -13.90 -21.72
N SER A 84 -6.59 -15.18 -21.43
CA SER A 84 -5.33 -15.76 -20.91
C SER A 84 -4.17 -15.49 -21.88
N GLN A 85 -4.38 -15.60 -23.19
CA GLN A 85 -3.39 -15.28 -24.20
C GLN A 85 -3.08 -13.76 -24.29
N ALA A 86 -4.08 -12.90 -24.14
CA ALA A 86 -3.89 -11.45 -24.14
C ALA A 86 -3.10 -10.99 -22.92
N ARG A 87 -3.41 -11.57 -21.76
CA ARG A 87 -2.76 -11.29 -20.50
C ARG A 87 -1.25 -11.53 -20.53
N LEU A 88 -0.80 -12.61 -21.18
CA LEU A 88 0.64 -12.92 -21.34
C LEU A 88 1.41 -11.81 -22.08
N LYS A 89 0.72 -10.99 -22.88
CA LYS A 89 1.31 -9.89 -23.64
C LYS A 89 1.47 -8.59 -22.87
N LEU A 90 0.87 -8.48 -21.67
CA LEU A 90 0.91 -7.30 -20.81
C LEU A 90 1.96 -7.46 -19.72
N ARG A 91 2.82 -6.45 -19.53
CA ARG A 91 3.74 -6.41 -18.38
C ARG A 91 3.06 -5.75 -17.17
N HIS A 92 3.30 -6.28 -15.97
CA HIS A 92 2.80 -5.70 -14.71
C HIS A 92 3.31 -4.26 -14.48
N THR A 93 4.45 -3.91 -15.09
CA THR A 93 5.03 -2.56 -15.02
C THR A 93 4.09 -1.47 -15.54
N ALA A 94 3.06 -1.80 -16.32
CA ALA A 94 2.01 -0.87 -16.71
C ALA A 94 1.29 -0.27 -15.50
N PHE A 95 0.93 -1.09 -14.52
CA PHE A 95 0.23 -0.65 -13.31
C PHE A 95 1.14 0.17 -12.39
N ILE A 96 2.42 -0.18 -12.30
CA ILE A 96 3.43 0.61 -11.57
C ILE A 96 3.55 2.00 -12.21
N ALA A 97 3.65 2.06 -13.54
CA ALA A 97 3.76 3.32 -14.27
C ALA A 97 2.46 4.15 -14.22
N LEU A 98 1.28 3.53 -14.22
CA LEU A 98 0.01 4.23 -13.99
C LEU A 98 -0.02 4.84 -12.59
N ASN A 99 0.35 4.08 -11.57
CA ASN A 99 0.41 4.58 -10.19
C ASN A 99 1.36 5.78 -10.07
N GLU A 100 2.56 5.66 -10.61
CA GLU A 100 3.58 6.71 -10.58
C GLU A 100 3.09 7.97 -11.30
N LYS A 101 2.66 7.84 -12.57
CA LYS A 101 2.42 8.98 -13.45
C LYS A 101 1.05 9.62 -13.31
N ALA A 102 0.04 8.81 -12.96
CA ALA A 102 -1.34 9.30 -12.90
C ALA A 102 -1.82 9.58 -11.47
N ILE A 103 -1.12 9.09 -10.44
CA ILE A 103 -1.50 9.35 -9.05
C ILE A 103 -0.39 10.08 -8.32
N ILE A 104 0.79 9.46 -8.16
CA ILE A 104 1.85 10.01 -7.31
C ILE A 104 2.32 11.37 -7.84
N GLN A 105 2.66 11.46 -9.14
CA GLN A 105 3.10 12.72 -9.73
C GLN A 105 2.01 13.79 -9.76
N VAL A 106 0.74 13.42 -9.80
CA VAL A 106 -0.38 14.37 -9.74
C VAL A 106 -0.52 14.94 -8.34
N VAL A 107 -0.56 14.07 -7.31
CA VAL A 107 -0.80 14.48 -5.93
C VAL A 107 0.37 15.28 -5.35
N TYR A 108 1.61 14.87 -5.63
CA TYR A 108 2.81 15.47 -5.00
C TYR A 108 3.56 16.46 -5.90
N ARG A 109 2.97 16.87 -7.05
CA ARG A 109 3.53 17.91 -7.90
C ARG A 109 3.63 19.25 -7.20
N ASP A 110 2.61 19.58 -6.41
CA ASP A 110 2.54 20.82 -5.63
C ASP A 110 2.43 20.51 -4.15
N ARG A 111 3.51 20.80 -3.41
CA ARG A 111 3.61 20.58 -1.96
C ARG A 111 2.80 21.58 -1.14
N THR A 112 2.37 22.67 -1.75
CA THR A 112 1.59 23.73 -1.11
C THR A 112 0.08 23.57 -1.33
N HIS A 113 -0.33 22.54 -2.08
CA HIS A 113 -1.73 22.29 -2.37
C HIS A 113 -2.56 22.09 -1.09
N PRO A 114 -3.65 22.84 -0.87
CA PRO A 114 -4.37 22.88 0.41
C PRO A 114 -5.02 21.54 0.81
N GLN A 115 -5.22 20.61 -0.13
CA GLN A 115 -5.72 19.26 0.16
C GLN A 115 -4.63 18.30 0.63
N LEU A 116 -3.34 18.64 0.44
CA LEU A 116 -2.24 17.80 0.85
C LEU A 116 -2.08 17.83 2.37
N ARG A 117 -2.35 16.69 3.01
CA ARG A 117 -2.21 16.56 4.45
C ARG A 117 -0.75 16.31 4.80
N LEU A 118 -0.17 17.22 5.57
CA LEU A 118 1.20 17.14 6.05
C LEU A 118 1.23 17.22 7.58
N TRP A 119 2.24 16.62 8.17
CA TRP A 119 2.52 16.77 9.60
C TRP A 119 3.71 17.71 9.77
N LYS A 120 3.49 18.91 10.32
CA LYS A 120 4.53 19.95 10.49
C LYS A 120 5.37 20.16 9.21
N GLY A 121 4.73 20.20 8.04
CA GLY A 121 5.39 20.34 6.75
C GLY A 121 6.01 19.05 6.17
N HIS A 122 5.93 17.92 6.88
CA HIS A 122 6.41 16.63 6.41
C HIS A 122 5.30 15.80 5.77
N ARG A 123 5.62 15.12 4.66
CA ARG A 123 4.84 13.99 4.18
C ARG A 123 5.10 12.80 5.10
N LEU A 124 4.05 12.32 5.75
CA LEU A 124 4.17 11.29 6.77
C LEU A 124 4.05 9.91 6.15
N LEU A 125 5.14 9.19 6.12
CA LEU A 125 5.24 7.87 5.50
C LEU A 125 5.34 6.76 6.55
N ALA A 126 4.91 5.56 6.18
CA ALA A 126 5.22 4.35 6.93
C ALA A 126 5.71 3.26 5.99
N ILE A 127 6.69 2.48 6.46
CA ILE A 127 7.16 1.26 5.81
C ILE A 127 6.70 0.07 6.64
N ASP A 128 6.09 -0.90 5.96
CA ASP A 128 5.73 -2.17 6.57
C ASP A 128 5.71 -3.26 5.50
N SER A 129 5.64 -4.52 5.91
CA SER A 129 5.51 -5.63 4.99
C SER A 129 4.46 -6.64 5.45
N SER A 130 3.96 -7.40 4.49
CA SER A 130 2.98 -8.43 4.74
C SER A 130 3.22 -9.63 3.86
N LEU A 131 3.09 -10.84 4.44
CA LEU A 131 3.22 -12.07 3.69
C LEU A 131 1.91 -12.38 2.95
N VAL A 132 2.07 -12.83 1.70
CA VAL A 132 0.96 -13.19 0.81
C VAL A 132 1.17 -14.60 0.34
N ARG A 133 0.24 -15.50 0.68
CA ARG A 133 0.23 -16.87 0.19
C ARG A 133 -0.18 -16.88 -1.27
N LEU A 134 0.52 -17.68 -2.07
CA LEU A 134 0.30 -17.81 -3.50
C LEU A 134 -0.38 -19.13 -3.85
N PRO A 135 -0.99 -19.25 -5.05
CA PRO A 135 -1.47 -20.53 -5.56
C PRO A 135 -0.36 -21.57 -5.58
N ASN A 136 -0.70 -22.82 -5.27
CA ASN A 136 0.29 -23.90 -5.16
C ASN A 136 0.73 -24.36 -6.57
N GLN A 137 1.69 -23.64 -7.14
CA GLN A 137 2.32 -23.89 -8.44
C GLN A 137 3.82 -23.97 -8.26
N GLU A 138 4.45 -24.96 -8.90
CA GLU A 138 5.91 -25.16 -8.80
C GLU A 138 6.70 -23.92 -9.22
N ALA A 139 6.34 -23.30 -10.36
CA ALA A 139 6.98 -22.09 -10.84
C ALA A 139 6.90 -20.90 -9.86
N LEU A 140 5.80 -20.81 -9.09
CA LEU A 140 5.66 -19.76 -8.06
C LEU A 140 6.54 -20.07 -6.84
N GLY A 141 6.65 -21.33 -6.46
CA GLY A 141 7.56 -21.75 -5.39
C GLY A 141 9.03 -21.53 -5.73
N GLN A 142 9.43 -21.79 -6.98
CA GLN A 142 10.78 -21.51 -7.46
C GLN A 142 11.08 -20.01 -7.47
N GLU A 143 10.14 -19.17 -7.84
CA GLU A 143 10.36 -17.72 -7.96
C GLU A 143 10.22 -16.99 -6.62
N PHE A 144 9.22 -17.32 -5.80
CA PHE A 144 8.91 -16.57 -4.57
C PHE A 144 9.35 -17.30 -3.29
N GLY A 145 9.72 -18.57 -3.39
CA GLY A 145 10.11 -19.41 -2.28
C GLY A 145 8.97 -20.23 -1.71
N TRP A 146 9.32 -21.41 -1.19
CA TRP A 146 8.43 -22.33 -0.51
C TRP A 146 8.43 -22.11 1.00
N VAL A 147 7.26 -22.21 1.60
CA VAL A 147 7.11 -22.34 3.05
C VAL A 147 6.66 -23.76 3.34
N GLU A 148 7.40 -24.43 4.19
CA GLU A 148 7.08 -25.79 4.65
C GLU A 148 6.26 -25.71 5.93
N CYS A 149 5.17 -26.46 5.99
CA CYS A 149 4.40 -26.68 7.21
C CYS A 149 4.90 -27.98 7.85
N GLN A 150 5.27 -27.90 9.11
CA GLN A 150 5.62 -29.06 9.93
C GLN A 150 4.49 -29.31 10.93
N ASN A 151 4.08 -30.57 11.07
CA ASN A 151 3.26 -31.05 12.18
C ASN A 151 4.14 -31.91 13.09
N ASP A 152 3.62 -32.31 14.25
CA ASP A 152 4.28 -33.23 15.18
C ASP A 152 4.68 -34.58 14.52
N SER A 153 4.06 -34.91 13.38
CA SER A 153 4.35 -36.12 12.57
C SER A 153 5.33 -35.86 11.41
N GLY A 154 5.93 -34.65 11.29
CA GLY A 154 6.86 -34.26 10.24
C GLY A 154 6.29 -33.30 9.19
N PRO A 155 6.96 -33.12 8.01
CA PRO A 155 6.52 -32.20 6.96
C PRO A 155 5.18 -32.64 6.38
N CYS A 156 4.16 -31.79 6.45
CA CYS A 156 2.81 -32.14 6.02
C CYS A 156 2.39 -31.50 4.69
N SER A 157 2.88 -30.30 4.38
CA SER A 157 2.57 -29.60 3.14
C SER A 157 3.51 -28.44 2.92
N ARG A 158 3.64 -28.01 1.65
CA ARG A 158 4.35 -26.78 1.28
C ARG A 158 3.47 -25.85 0.45
N TYR A 159 3.72 -24.57 0.50
CA TYR A 159 3.04 -23.59 -0.34
C TYR A 159 3.96 -22.42 -0.69
N PRO A 160 3.80 -21.81 -1.88
CA PRO A 160 4.57 -20.64 -2.26
C PRO A 160 4.08 -19.42 -1.49
N GLN A 161 5.00 -18.54 -1.12
CA GLN A 161 4.71 -17.31 -0.41
C GLN A 161 5.54 -16.16 -0.95
N ALA A 162 4.96 -14.98 -1.03
CA ALA A 162 5.67 -13.74 -1.37
C ALA A 162 5.58 -12.74 -0.22
N ARG A 163 6.50 -11.78 -0.21
CA ARG A 163 6.48 -10.62 0.66
C ARG A 163 6.04 -9.40 -0.13
N LEU A 164 5.01 -8.74 0.36
CA LEU A 164 4.54 -7.45 -0.12
C LEU A 164 5.04 -6.38 0.84
N SER A 165 5.98 -5.55 0.42
CA SER A 165 6.47 -4.41 1.19
C SER A 165 5.97 -3.12 0.57
N ALA A 166 5.47 -2.19 1.39
CA ALA A 166 4.92 -0.94 0.92
C ALA A 166 5.46 0.27 1.69
N LEU A 167 5.75 1.34 0.95
CA LEU A 167 6.00 2.69 1.42
C LEU A 167 4.71 3.48 1.20
N THR A 168 4.03 3.88 2.27
CA THR A 168 2.68 4.46 2.22
C THR A 168 2.64 5.82 2.89
N ASP A 169 2.04 6.81 2.24
CA ASP A 169 1.63 8.06 2.88
C ASP A 169 0.39 7.76 3.75
N VAL A 170 0.55 7.86 5.06
CA VAL A 170 -0.49 7.47 6.01
C VAL A 170 -1.56 8.53 6.20
N LEU A 171 -1.26 9.80 5.90
CA LEU A 171 -2.24 10.90 5.99
C LEU A 171 -3.10 10.99 4.72
N ASN A 172 -2.49 10.82 3.55
CA ASN A 172 -3.19 10.88 2.27
C ASN A 172 -3.62 9.50 1.75
N GLN A 173 -3.24 8.43 2.45
CA GLN A 173 -3.62 7.02 2.17
C GLN A 173 -3.19 6.55 0.78
N ILE A 174 -2.00 6.95 0.34
CA ILE A 174 -1.42 6.62 -0.98
C ILE A 174 -0.18 5.76 -0.81
N ALA A 175 -0.13 4.61 -1.48
CA ALA A 175 1.07 3.81 -1.60
C ALA A 175 1.99 4.39 -2.67
N LEU A 176 3.14 4.94 -2.24
CA LEU A 176 4.14 5.54 -3.12
C LEU A 176 4.97 4.48 -3.85
N GLU A 177 5.33 3.43 -3.15
CA GLU A 177 6.04 2.29 -3.70
C GLU A 177 5.54 1.00 -3.08
N THR A 178 5.43 -0.03 -3.92
CA THR A 178 5.12 -1.39 -3.47
C THR A 178 6.09 -2.34 -4.13
N ARG A 179 6.66 -3.25 -3.33
CA ARG A 179 7.57 -4.30 -3.78
C ARG A 179 6.95 -5.65 -3.50
N PHE A 180 6.92 -6.51 -4.51
CA PHE A 180 6.38 -7.86 -4.41
C PHE A 180 7.49 -8.85 -4.73
N GLU A 181 8.09 -9.39 -3.69
CA GLU A 181 9.38 -10.08 -3.69
C GLU A 181 9.27 -11.49 -3.06
N PRO A 182 10.27 -12.35 -3.24
CA PRO A 182 10.37 -13.59 -2.50
C PRO A 182 10.23 -13.38 -0.99
N TRP A 183 9.51 -14.27 -0.31
CA TRP A 183 9.26 -14.14 1.13
C TRP A 183 10.55 -14.20 1.96
N THR A 184 11.60 -14.80 1.41
CA THR A 184 12.93 -14.92 2.02
C THR A 184 13.67 -13.58 2.11
N ARG A 185 13.31 -12.59 1.27
CA ARG A 185 13.88 -11.26 1.38
C ARG A 185 13.41 -10.59 2.67
N GLY A 186 14.36 -10.09 3.47
CA GLY A 186 14.10 -9.49 4.76
C GLY A 186 13.35 -8.17 4.68
N GLU A 187 12.51 -7.87 5.68
CA GLU A 187 11.77 -6.60 5.76
C GLU A 187 12.70 -5.38 5.81
N ARG A 188 13.80 -5.48 6.57
CA ARG A 188 14.80 -4.41 6.67
C ARG A 188 15.57 -4.21 5.37
N GLU A 189 15.80 -5.28 4.61
CA GLU A 189 16.41 -5.19 3.28
C GLU A 189 15.51 -4.39 2.32
N LEU A 190 14.22 -4.71 2.28
CA LEU A 190 13.25 -3.98 1.46
C LEU A 190 13.07 -2.54 1.93
N ALA A 191 13.12 -2.29 3.24
CA ALA A 191 13.08 -0.92 3.78
C ALA A 191 14.27 -0.08 3.29
N ARG A 192 15.48 -0.64 3.22
CA ARG A 192 16.66 0.05 2.65
C ARG A 192 16.46 0.42 1.17
N GLU A 193 15.73 -0.39 0.43
CA GLU A 193 15.40 -0.04 -0.96
C GLU A 193 14.35 1.07 -1.04
N HIS A 194 13.37 1.11 -0.14
CA HIS A 194 12.39 2.19 -0.06
C HIS A 194 13.02 3.55 0.28
N ILE A 195 14.14 3.57 1.03
CA ILE A 195 14.86 4.83 1.35
C ILE A 195 15.25 5.59 0.08
N LYS A 196 15.55 4.92 -1.02
CA LYS A 196 15.89 5.54 -2.32
C LYS A 196 14.75 6.36 -2.92
N ARG A 197 13.51 6.14 -2.47
CA ARG A 197 12.30 6.85 -2.92
C ARG A 197 11.94 8.04 -2.05
N LEU A 198 12.59 8.16 -0.89
CA LEU A 198 12.29 9.21 0.06
C LEU A 198 12.84 10.57 -0.41
N GLU A 199 12.04 11.58 -0.20
CA GLU A 199 12.39 12.98 -0.44
C GLU A 199 12.84 13.66 0.86
N PRO A 200 13.55 14.80 0.81
CA PRO A 200 14.03 15.50 2.01
C PRO A 200 12.93 15.95 2.98
N TRP A 201 11.70 16.11 2.52
CA TRP A 201 10.54 16.52 3.33
C TRP A 201 9.77 15.34 3.92
N ASP A 202 10.20 14.10 3.67
CA ASP A 202 9.56 12.90 4.20
C ASP A 202 9.98 12.65 5.65
N LEU A 203 9.00 12.20 6.45
CA LEU A 203 9.20 11.62 7.77
C LEU A 203 8.64 10.20 7.78
N THR A 204 9.51 9.21 8.04
CA THR A 204 9.13 7.79 7.95
C THR A 204 8.90 7.20 9.33
N LEU A 205 7.73 6.61 9.53
CA LEU A 205 7.34 5.86 10.74
C LEU A 205 7.65 4.39 10.56
N LEU A 206 8.38 3.83 11.52
CA LEU A 206 8.89 2.45 11.50
C LEU A 206 8.43 1.69 12.73
N ASP A 207 7.98 0.44 12.56
CA ASP A 207 7.66 -0.44 13.69
C ASP A 207 8.95 -0.99 14.34
N ARG A 208 8.80 -1.60 15.51
CA ARG A 208 9.88 -2.20 16.30
C ARG A 208 10.74 -3.23 15.54
N GLY A 209 10.19 -3.88 14.52
CA GLY A 209 10.91 -4.79 13.63
C GLY A 209 12.04 -4.10 12.85
N PHE A 210 11.96 -2.79 12.67
CA PHE A 210 12.95 -1.97 11.97
C PHE A 210 13.95 -1.26 12.90
N ALA A 211 13.91 -1.53 14.21
CA ALA A 211 14.87 -0.99 15.17
C ALA A 211 16.23 -1.68 15.01
N GLU A 212 16.99 -1.23 14.04
CA GLU A 212 18.31 -1.76 13.65
C GLU A 212 19.27 -0.62 13.33
N TYR A 213 20.48 -0.68 13.90
CA TYR A 213 21.50 0.35 13.74
C TYR A 213 21.83 0.61 12.26
N TYR A 214 22.07 -0.45 11.47
CA TYR A 214 22.46 -0.33 10.07
C TYR A 214 21.35 0.30 9.19
N LEU A 215 20.09 -0.01 9.47
CA LEU A 215 18.99 0.65 8.78
C LEU A 215 18.95 2.15 9.09
N TRP A 216 19.18 2.53 10.35
CA TRP A 216 19.21 3.95 10.75
C TRP A 216 20.42 4.68 10.15
N VAL A 217 21.58 4.02 10.01
CA VAL A 217 22.73 4.55 9.23
C VAL A 217 22.31 4.88 7.80
N CYS A 218 21.52 4.00 7.15
CA CYS A 218 21.02 4.26 5.80
C CYS A 218 20.11 5.48 5.72
N PHE A 219 19.23 5.71 6.70
CA PHE A 219 18.40 6.91 6.79
C PHE A 219 19.25 8.17 6.98
N VAL A 220 20.18 8.17 7.93
CA VAL A 220 21.04 9.31 8.23
C VAL A 220 21.95 9.64 7.05
N ARG A 221 22.58 8.64 6.43
CA ARG A 221 23.40 8.81 5.22
C ARG A 221 22.63 9.43 4.06
N ALA A 222 21.37 9.05 3.89
CA ALA A 222 20.51 9.57 2.84
C ALA A 222 19.92 10.95 3.20
N ASP A 223 20.20 11.51 4.38
CA ASP A 223 19.57 12.70 4.93
C ASP A 223 18.03 12.57 4.96
N ARG A 224 17.54 11.46 5.51
CA ARG A 224 16.11 11.18 5.64
C ARG A 224 15.71 11.04 7.09
N ARG A 225 14.50 11.51 7.39
CA ARG A 225 13.96 11.55 8.75
C ARG A 225 13.16 10.30 9.06
N PHE A 226 13.28 9.84 10.30
CA PHE A 226 12.52 8.68 10.76
C PHE A 226 12.09 8.81 12.23
N VAL A 227 11.04 8.09 12.58
CA VAL A 227 10.66 7.74 13.95
C VAL A 227 10.46 6.24 14.00
N CYS A 228 11.20 5.55 14.85
CA CYS A 228 11.18 4.10 14.97
C CYS A 228 10.84 3.69 16.40
N ARG A 229 9.84 2.80 16.56
CA ARG A 229 9.55 2.20 17.85
C ARG A 229 10.64 1.20 18.21
N CYS A 230 11.09 1.25 19.47
CA CYS A 230 12.06 0.32 20.02
C CYS A 230 11.39 -0.64 21.00
N GLN A 231 11.87 -1.87 21.06
CA GLN A 231 11.49 -2.82 22.10
C GLN A 231 12.57 -2.89 23.17
N ALA A 232 12.21 -3.32 24.37
CA ALA A 232 13.20 -3.61 25.40
C ALA A 232 14.29 -4.54 24.84
N ASN A 233 15.53 -4.38 25.33
CA ASN A 233 16.72 -5.11 24.90
C ASN A 233 17.28 -4.79 23.50
N THR A 234 16.75 -3.77 22.80
CA THR A 234 17.33 -3.35 21.52
C THR A 234 18.64 -2.57 21.72
N PHE A 235 18.66 -1.62 22.64
CA PHE A 235 19.83 -0.78 22.96
C PHE A 235 19.86 -0.48 24.45
N ALA A 236 21.07 -0.21 25.02
CA ALA A 236 21.25 0.08 26.44
C ALA A 236 20.40 1.28 26.91
N VAL A 237 20.36 2.36 26.12
CA VAL A 237 19.53 3.54 26.40
C VAL A 237 18.04 3.21 26.45
N VAL A 238 17.56 2.36 25.56
CA VAL A 238 16.16 1.92 25.53
C VAL A 238 15.81 1.13 26.78
N ASN A 239 16.70 0.23 27.21
CA ASN A 239 16.53 -0.52 28.46
C ASN A 239 16.48 0.40 29.68
N ALA A 240 17.36 1.40 29.75
CA ALA A 240 17.37 2.38 30.82
C ALA A 240 16.04 3.14 30.90
N LEU A 241 15.51 3.58 29.76
CA LEU A 241 14.24 4.29 29.68
C LEU A 241 13.03 3.43 30.08
N PHE A 242 13.02 2.14 29.72
CA PHE A 242 11.97 1.22 30.18
C PHE A 242 12.04 0.95 31.70
N LYS A 243 13.26 0.86 32.27
CA LYS A 243 13.45 0.69 33.72
C LYS A 243 13.04 1.92 34.52
N ASP A 244 13.36 3.12 33.99
CA ASP A 244 12.99 4.39 34.59
C ASP A 244 11.45 4.60 34.58
N ASN A 245 10.77 4.03 33.62
CA ASN A 245 9.32 4.03 33.47
C ASN A 245 8.64 5.40 33.54
N GLN A 246 9.35 6.47 33.21
CA GLN A 246 8.82 7.83 33.13
C GLN A 246 8.28 8.13 31.74
N ALA A 247 7.10 8.77 31.69
CA ALA A 247 6.53 9.27 30.44
C ALA A 247 7.12 10.65 30.07
N ALA A 248 6.97 11.03 28.79
CA ALA A 248 7.35 12.33 28.25
C ALA A 248 8.84 12.67 28.50
N ARG A 249 9.71 11.68 28.60
CA ARG A 249 11.16 11.88 28.71
C ARG A 249 11.81 11.89 27.34
N SER A 250 12.75 12.78 27.16
CA SER A 250 13.56 12.93 25.95
C SER A 250 15.03 12.86 26.30
N VAL A 251 15.81 12.05 25.58
CA VAL A 251 17.24 11.89 25.80
C VAL A 251 17.95 11.86 24.44
N ALA A 252 18.84 12.82 24.20
CA ALA A 252 19.73 12.80 23.05
C ALA A 252 20.99 11.98 23.37
N VAL A 253 21.36 11.09 22.44
CA VAL A 253 22.47 10.14 22.62
C VAL A 253 23.28 10.03 21.33
N ASP A 254 24.59 10.02 21.47
CA ASP A 254 25.51 9.58 20.42
C ASP A 254 25.59 8.04 20.47
N LEU A 255 24.77 7.40 19.65
CA LEU A 255 24.68 5.93 19.61
C LEU A 255 25.84 5.38 18.78
N VAL A 256 26.54 4.38 19.34
CA VAL A 256 27.62 3.64 18.67
C VAL A 256 27.22 2.19 18.46
N PRO A 257 27.67 1.55 17.36
CA PRO A 257 27.35 0.15 17.10
C PRO A 257 28.24 -0.80 17.91
N HIS A 258 27.86 -2.09 17.96
CA HIS A 258 28.76 -3.11 18.48
C HIS A 258 29.99 -3.30 17.57
N ARG A 259 31.07 -3.87 18.13
CA ARG A 259 32.42 -3.91 17.55
C ARG A 259 32.46 -4.48 16.10
N GLU A 260 31.72 -5.53 15.82
CA GLU A 260 31.70 -6.15 14.49
C GLU A 260 31.04 -5.27 13.43
N LEU A 261 29.93 -4.62 13.77
CA LEU A 261 29.26 -3.69 12.89
C LEU A 261 30.09 -2.43 12.66
N LEU A 262 30.76 -1.94 13.72
CA LEU A 262 31.68 -0.80 13.61
C LEU A 262 32.75 -1.03 12.56
N LYS A 263 33.42 -2.20 12.56
CA LYS A 263 34.42 -2.54 11.54
C LYS A 263 33.82 -2.46 10.12
N LYS A 264 32.66 -3.08 9.90
CA LYS A 264 31.97 -3.07 8.60
C LYS A 264 31.60 -1.65 8.15
N LEU A 265 31.18 -0.79 9.06
CA LEU A 265 30.84 0.60 8.75
C LEU A 265 32.08 1.42 8.39
N VAL A 266 33.18 1.24 9.12
CA VAL A 266 34.48 1.89 8.79
C VAL A 266 34.97 1.45 7.41
N GLU A 267 34.98 0.15 7.13
CA GLU A 267 35.39 -0.39 5.84
C GLU A 267 34.50 0.11 4.68
N ALA A 268 33.21 0.32 4.95
CA ALA A 268 32.27 0.84 3.96
C ALA A 268 32.22 2.38 3.87
N GLY A 269 33.01 3.11 4.66
CA GLY A 269 33.01 4.59 4.72
C GLY A 269 31.65 5.16 5.17
N LEU A 270 30.96 4.45 6.08
CA LEU A 270 29.64 4.82 6.59
C LEU A 270 29.73 5.47 7.97
N PRO A 271 28.73 6.28 8.38
CA PRO A 271 28.68 6.88 9.71
C PRO A 271 28.79 5.80 10.81
N THR A 272 29.69 6.02 11.74
CA THR A 272 29.96 5.13 12.87
C THR A 272 29.34 5.60 14.18
N VAL A 273 28.83 6.83 14.21
CA VAL A 273 28.10 7.40 15.35
C VAL A 273 26.81 8.00 14.80
N LEU A 274 25.70 7.70 15.45
CA LEU A 274 24.40 8.26 15.14
C LEU A 274 23.94 9.15 16.28
N LYS A 275 23.75 10.45 16.01
CA LYS A 275 23.06 11.35 16.93
C LYS A 275 21.57 11.10 16.84
N LEU A 276 20.99 10.54 17.89
CA LEU A 276 19.58 10.18 17.95
C LEU A 276 18.96 10.69 19.24
N ARG A 277 17.67 10.96 19.17
CA ARG A 277 16.83 11.31 20.29
C ARG A 277 15.92 10.12 20.61
N PHE A 278 15.88 9.70 21.87
CA PHE A 278 15.00 8.66 22.38
C PHE A 278 13.92 9.30 23.24
N ILE A 279 12.67 8.95 22.97
CA ILE A 279 11.50 9.60 23.55
C ILE A 279 10.58 8.54 24.13
N THR A 280 10.12 8.75 25.36
CA THR A 280 9.14 7.86 26.00
C THR A 280 7.73 8.42 25.82
N VAL A 281 6.83 7.55 25.38
CA VAL A 281 5.41 7.85 25.19
C VAL A 281 4.58 6.85 26.01
N ARG A 282 3.66 7.36 26.83
CA ARG A 282 2.71 6.49 27.54
C ARG A 282 1.41 6.41 26.75
N LEU A 283 1.04 5.20 26.38
CA LEU A 283 -0.22 4.94 25.69
C LEU A 283 -1.42 5.07 26.64
N LYS A 284 -2.60 5.25 26.09
CA LYS A 284 -3.86 5.26 26.87
C LYS A 284 -4.12 3.95 27.60
N THR A 285 -3.47 2.86 27.18
CA THR A 285 -3.49 1.54 27.85
C THR A 285 -2.61 1.47 29.08
N GLY A 286 -1.79 2.49 29.36
CA GLY A 286 -0.79 2.53 30.42
C GLY A 286 0.58 1.98 30.02
N GLU A 287 0.71 1.33 28.85
CA GLU A 287 1.99 0.83 28.35
C GLU A 287 2.94 1.97 27.97
N LEU A 288 4.23 1.79 28.29
CA LEU A 288 5.30 2.69 27.87
C LEU A 288 5.84 2.24 26.52
N GLU A 289 5.96 3.17 25.58
CA GLU A 289 6.68 3.01 24.31
C GLU A 289 7.94 3.86 24.30
N VAL A 290 9.00 3.36 23.69
CA VAL A 290 10.23 4.12 23.43
C VAL A 290 10.39 4.29 21.92
N LEU A 291 10.53 5.55 21.50
CA LEU A 291 10.72 5.93 20.11
C LEU A 291 12.12 6.47 19.90
N ALA A 292 12.81 6.03 18.85
CA ALA A 292 14.09 6.57 18.40
C ALA A 292 13.88 7.44 17.17
N THR A 293 14.55 8.59 17.07
CA THR A 293 14.43 9.51 15.93
C THR A 293 15.71 10.30 15.72
N ASN A 294 15.91 10.77 14.49
CA ASN A 294 16.92 11.77 14.13
C ASN A 294 16.35 13.21 14.06
N LEU A 295 15.13 13.45 14.57
CA LEU A 295 14.55 14.77 14.78
C LEU A 295 15.08 15.33 16.12
N LEU A 296 16.18 16.09 16.06
CA LEU A 296 16.91 16.52 17.26
C LEU A 296 16.39 17.85 17.83
N ASP A 297 15.75 18.67 17.03
CA ASP A 297 15.23 19.98 17.43
C ASP A 297 13.98 19.80 18.32
N GLU A 298 14.13 20.12 19.62
CA GLU A 298 13.05 19.95 20.60
C GLU A 298 12.03 21.10 20.56
N GLU A 299 12.39 22.27 20.05
CA GLU A 299 11.44 23.37 19.89
C GLU A 299 10.48 23.09 18.74
N LEU A 300 11.01 22.62 17.61
CA LEU A 300 10.21 22.27 16.44
C LEU A 300 9.43 20.95 16.68
N TYR A 301 10.03 20.00 17.38
CA TYR A 301 9.46 18.66 17.65
C TYR A 301 9.41 18.39 19.16
N PRO A 302 8.50 19.04 19.91
CA PRO A 302 8.38 18.80 21.34
C PRO A 302 7.95 17.36 21.63
N THR A 303 8.39 16.83 22.77
CA THR A 303 8.20 15.43 23.20
C THR A 303 6.75 14.98 23.13
N GLU A 304 5.83 15.85 23.48
CA GLU A 304 4.39 15.58 23.58
C GLU A 304 3.76 15.23 22.24
N CYS A 305 4.31 15.74 21.13
CA CYS A 305 3.74 15.50 19.80
C CYS A 305 4.02 14.07 19.28
N PHE A 306 4.98 13.34 19.85
CA PHE A 306 5.40 12.03 19.32
C PHE A 306 4.37 10.92 19.57
N GLY A 307 3.52 11.03 20.59
CA GLY A 307 2.46 10.08 20.85
C GLY A 307 1.41 10.07 19.73
N GLU A 308 0.94 11.25 19.33
CA GLU A 308 0.00 11.41 18.22
C GLU A 308 0.68 11.09 16.88
N LEU A 309 1.89 11.60 16.66
CA LEU A 309 2.66 11.32 15.47
C LEU A 309 2.80 9.81 15.23
N TYR A 310 3.26 9.08 16.22
CA TYR A 310 3.51 7.64 16.05
C TYR A 310 2.22 6.83 15.90
N HIS A 311 1.10 7.32 16.43
CA HIS A 311 -0.21 6.69 16.22
C HIS A 311 -0.57 6.59 14.73
N HIS A 312 -0.17 7.53 13.89
CA HIS A 312 -0.41 7.48 12.43
C HIS A 312 0.25 6.26 11.75
N ARG A 313 1.26 5.63 12.35
CA ARG A 313 1.86 4.41 11.81
C ARG A 313 0.82 3.29 11.56
N TRP A 314 -0.23 3.23 12.37
CA TRP A 314 -1.32 2.26 12.17
C TRP A 314 -2.03 2.41 10.83
N GLY A 315 -1.84 3.52 10.13
CA GLY A 315 -2.36 3.73 8.78
C GLY A 315 -1.89 2.67 7.78
N VAL A 316 -0.64 2.19 7.89
CA VAL A 316 -0.13 1.13 7.00
C VAL A 316 -0.76 -0.24 7.30
N GLU A 317 -1.06 -0.56 8.56
CA GLU A 317 -1.80 -1.79 8.90
C GLU A 317 -3.23 -1.74 8.32
N THR A 318 -3.87 -0.57 8.38
CA THR A 318 -5.18 -0.33 7.77
C THR A 318 -5.10 -0.48 6.24
N TYR A 319 -4.04 0.00 5.61
CA TYR A 319 -3.78 -0.18 4.19
C TYR A 319 -3.73 -1.67 3.80
N TYR A 320 -2.95 -2.50 4.51
CA TYR A 320 -2.93 -3.95 4.27
C TYR A 320 -4.27 -4.62 4.54
N GLY A 321 -4.98 -4.18 5.58
CA GLY A 321 -6.34 -4.63 5.87
C GLY A 321 -7.31 -4.39 4.71
N ARG A 322 -7.20 -3.22 4.05
CA ARG A 322 -7.97 -2.89 2.84
C ARG A 322 -7.57 -3.76 1.65
N LEU A 323 -6.27 -3.87 1.35
CA LEU A 323 -5.78 -4.68 0.24
C LEU A 323 -6.21 -6.14 0.36
N LYS A 324 -6.04 -6.75 1.54
CA LYS A 324 -6.34 -8.17 1.77
C LYS A 324 -7.82 -8.45 1.95
N GLY A 325 -8.51 -7.58 2.67
CA GLY A 325 -9.89 -7.83 3.08
C GLY A 325 -10.96 -7.26 2.16
N ARG A 326 -10.69 -6.15 1.47
CA ARG A 326 -11.66 -5.46 0.60
C ARG A 326 -11.37 -5.63 -0.87
N LEU A 327 -10.10 -5.57 -1.25
CA LEU A 327 -9.66 -5.76 -2.64
C LEU A 327 -9.29 -7.20 -2.96
N ASP A 328 -9.41 -8.12 -1.98
CA ASP A 328 -9.09 -9.54 -2.14
C ASP A 328 -7.72 -9.77 -2.81
N LEU A 329 -6.68 -9.13 -2.27
CA LEU A 329 -5.33 -9.25 -2.82
C LEU A 329 -4.88 -10.71 -2.96
N GLY A 330 -5.27 -11.57 -2.01
CA GLY A 330 -4.95 -13.00 -2.03
C GLY A 330 -5.73 -13.83 -3.05
N HIS A 331 -6.70 -13.22 -3.73
CA HIS A 331 -7.48 -13.87 -4.78
C HIS A 331 -6.85 -13.57 -6.15
N PHE A 332 -6.02 -14.47 -6.62
CA PHE A 332 -5.32 -14.30 -7.89
C PHE A 332 -6.14 -14.85 -9.05
N THR A 333 -6.18 -14.09 -10.15
CA THR A 333 -6.93 -14.44 -11.37
C THR A 333 -6.06 -15.17 -12.39
N GLY A 334 -4.80 -15.48 -12.05
CA GLY A 334 -3.86 -16.23 -12.86
C GLY A 334 -2.81 -16.95 -12.02
N LEU A 335 -2.11 -17.92 -12.62
CA LEU A 335 -1.21 -18.84 -11.93
C LEU A 335 0.27 -18.64 -12.25
N SER A 336 0.63 -17.75 -13.17
CA SER A 336 2.02 -17.41 -13.46
C SER A 336 2.50 -16.24 -12.59
N ALA A 337 3.79 -16.14 -12.33
CA ALA A 337 4.38 -15.05 -11.57
C ALA A 337 4.05 -13.67 -12.16
N GLN A 338 4.07 -13.55 -13.48
CA GLN A 338 3.68 -12.32 -14.18
C GLN A 338 2.20 -11.97 -13.93
N ALA A 339 1.31 -12.97 -13.95
CA ALA A 339 -0.10 -12.77 -13.69
C ALA A 339 -0.35 -12.36 -12.22
N ILE A 340 0.34 -12.98 -11.28
CA ILE A 340 0.30 -12.62 -9.87
C ILE A 340 0.73 -11.16 -9.67
N ARG A 341 1.86 -10.75 -10.27
CA ARG A 341 2.32 -9.36 -10.21
C ARG A 341 1.34 -8.39 -10.84
N GLN A 342 0.70 -8.74 -11.95
CA GLN A 342 -0.36 -7.91 -12.56
C GLN A 342 -1.51 -7.69 -11.58
N ASP A 343 -2.01 -8.75 -10.94
CA ASP A 343 -3.10 -8.65 -9.96
C ASP A 343 -2.70 -7.79 -8.75
N VAL A 344 -1.47 -7.93 -8.24
CA VAL A 344 -0.96 -7.14 -7.10
C VAL A 344 -0.90 -5.66 -7.47
N TYR A 345 -0.20 -5.30 -8.55
CA TYR A 345 0.00 -3.89 -8.88
C TYR A 345 -1.27 -3.20 -9.41
N ALA A 346 -2.16 -3.94 -10.08
CA ALA A 346 -3.50 -3.45 -10.42
C ALA A 346 -4.31 -3.14 -9.15
N THR A 347 -4.24 -4.00 -8.15
CA THR A 347 -4.91 -3.80 -6.85
C THR A 347 -4.35 -2.58 -6.11
N VAL A 348 -3.04 -2.36 -6.14
CA VAL A 348 -2.39 -1.15 -5.55
C VAL A 348 -2.88 0.11 -6.25
N PHE A 349 -2.89 0.12 -7.59
CA PHE A 349 -3.39 1.26 -8.36
C PHE A 349 -4.85 1.58 -8.03
N VAL A 350 -5.73 0.56 -7.99
CA VAL A 350 -7.16 0.74 -7.62
C VAL A 350 -7.30 1.25 -6.20
N SER A 351 -6.46 0.79 -5.26
CA SER A 351 -6.47 1.29 -3.87
C SER A 351 -6.11 2.77 -3.79
N ASN A 352 -5.10 3.20 -4.55
CA ASN A 352 -4.71 4.62 -4.58
C ASN A 352 -5.76 5.49 -5.30
N LEU A 353 -6.34 4.99 -6.39
CA LEU A 353 -7.44 5.67 -7.06
C LEU A 353 -8.66 5.82 -6.14
N GLU A 354 -8.97 4.78 -5.34
CA GLU A 354 -10.03 4.85 -4.35
C GLU A 354 -9.78 5.92 -3.30
N SER A 355 -8.54 6.06 -2.81
CA SER A 355 -8.19 7.10 -1.84
C SER A 355 -8.49 8.51 -2.37
N LEU A 356 -8.24 8.76 -3.67
CA LEU A 356 -8.60 10.03 -4.31
C LEU A 356 -10.12 10.18 -4.49
N LEU A 357 -10.81 9.09 -4.85
CA LEU A 357 -12.26 9.09 -5.07
C LEU A 357 -13.07 9.39 -3.81
N ILE A 358 -12.63 8.88 -2.67
CA ILE A 358 -13.35 9.06 -1.41
C ILE A 358 -13.00 10.37 -0.67
N ALA A 359 -11.89 11.02 -1.03
CA ALA A 359 -11.40 12.19 -0.30
C ALA A 359 -12.42 13.34 -0.26
N PRO A 360 -13.10 13.75 -1.36
CA PRO A 360 -14.11 14.79 -1.32
C PRO A 360 -15.34 14.42 -0.46
N ALA A 361 -15.79 13.16 -0.54
CA ALA A 361 -16.91 12.70 0.28
C ALA A 361 -16.57 12.66 1.77
N ASN A 362 -15.35 12.23 2.12
CA ASN A 362 -14.89 12.26 3.50
C ASN A 362 -14.77 13.68 4.04
N GLN A 363 -14.29 14.62 3.23
CA GLN A 363 -14.24 16.04 3.59
C GLN A 363 -15.65 16.60 3.85
N HIS A 364 -16.62 16.27 2.98
CA HIS A 364 -18.02 16.65 3.17
C HIS A 364 -18.59 16.08 4.47
N LEU A 365 -18.38 14.79 4.74
CA LEU A 365 -18.83 14.13 5.96
C LEU A 365 -18.20 14.74 7.23
N GLU A 366 -16.96 15.19 7.16
CA GLU A 366 -16.26 15.85 8.27
C GLU A 366 -16.82 17.25 8.54
N GLN A 367 -17.08 18.03 7.50
CA GLN A 367 -17.64 19.39 7.61
C GLN A 367 -19.09 19.39 8.16
N HIS A 368 -19.87 18.35 7.87
CA HIS A 368 -21.27 18.22 8.31
C HIS A 368 -21.44 17.33 9.55
N ALA A 369 -20.34 17.04 10.27
CA ALA A 369 -20.32 16.19 11.45
C ALA A 369 -20.84 16.81 12.78
N PRO A 370 -20.98 18.15 12.97
CA PRO A 370 -21.17 18.74 14.31
C PRO A 370 -22.42 18.27 15.08
N ALA A 371 -23.42 17.71 14.39
CA ALA A 371 -24.66 17.26 15.01
C ALA A 371 -24.69 15.76 15.40
N ARG A 372 -23.60 15.01 15.17
CA ARG A 372 -23.60 13.55 15.34
C ARG A 372 -22.67 13.12 16.47
N GLN A 373 -23.10 12.12 17.24
CA GLN A 373 -22.33 11.56 18.35
C GLN A 373 -20.96 11.00 17.95
N HIS A 374 -20.80 10.56 16.69
CA HIS A 374 -19.58 9.97 16.16
C HIS A 374 -19.26 10.48 14.75
N ARG A 375 -17.99 10.67 14.47
CA ARG A 375 -17.49 10.98 13.11
C ARG A 375 -17.89 9.87 12.12
N GLN A 376 -18.10 10.27 10.88
CA GLN A 376 -18.40 9.35 9.78
C GLN A 376 -17.31 9.41 8.72
N GLN A 377 -17.16 8.31 8.00
CA GLN A 377 -16.30 8.21 6.82
C GLN A 377 -17.00 7.38 5.75
N VAL A 378 -16.52 7.47 4.51
CA VAL A 378 -16.99 6.62 3.42
C VAL A 378 -16.79 5.14 3.79
N ASN A 379 -17.79 4.33 3.49
CA ASN A 379 -17.71 2.89 3.68
C ASN A 379 -16.86 2.26 2.58
N HIS A 380 -15.64 1.81 2.92
CA HIS A 380 -14.71 1.20 1.98
C HIS A 380 -15.26 -0.04 1.25
N ALA A 381 -16.22 -0.78 1.83
CA ALA A 381 -16.85 -1.88 1.10
C ALA A 381 -17.72 -1.37 -0.05
N VAL A 382 -18.39 -0.25 0.15
CA VAL A 382 -19.20 0.42 -0.88
C VAL A 382 -18.29 1.05 -1.94
N SER A 383 -17.27 1.82 -1.54
CA SER A 383 -16.40 2.52 -2.48
C SER A 383 -15.62 1.54 -3.40
N PHE A 384 -15.04 0.47 -2.87
CA PHE A 384 -14.34 -0.51 -3.71
C PHE A 384 -15.26 -1.27 -4.66
N HIS A 385 -16.48 -1.60 -4.23
CA HIS A 385 -17.46 -2.22 -5.13
C HIS A 385 -17.89 -1.25 -6.23
N ALA A 386 -18.21 -0.03 -5.86
CA ALA A 386 -18.62 1.02 -6.79
C ALA A 386 -17.53 1.33 -7.83
N ILE A 387 -16.25 1.44 -7.41
CA ILE A 387 -15.15 1.67 -8.32
C ILE A 387 -15.02 0.54 -9.34
N LYS A 388 -15.03 -0.71 -8.90
CA LYS A 388 -14.97 -1.87 -9.81
C LYS A 388 -16.10 -1.86 -10.84
N SER A 389 -17.31 -1.47 -10.42
CA SER A 389 -18.47 -1.38 -11.31
C SER A 389 -18.38 -0.22 -12.30
N HIS A 390 -17.73 0.89 -11.93
CA HIS A 390 -17.67 2.11 -12.74
C HIS A 390 -16.30 2.36 -13.38
N ILE A 391 -15.30 1.50 -13.19
CA ILE A 391 -13.93 1.72 -13.67
C ILE A 391 -13.87 1.88 -15.20
N ILE A 392 -14.72 1.16 -15.92
CA ILE A 392 -14.80 1.26 -17.39
C ILE A 392 -15.39 2.60 -17.78
N ALA A 393 -16.52 2.99 -17.21
CA ALA A 393 -17.14 4.30 -17.45
C ALA A 393 -16.17 5.44 -17.12
N LEU A 394 -15.47 5.32 -15.97
CA LEU A 394 -14.52 6.31 -15.51
C LEU A 394 -13.28 6.45 -16.41
N LEU A 395 -12.72 5.36 -16.92
CA LEU A 395 -11.44 5.35 -17.64
C LEU A 395 -11.58 5.22 -19.18
N ALA A 396 -12.70 4.75 -19.71
CA ALA A 396 -12.90 4.51 -21.15
C ALA A 396 -14.31 4.81 -21.64
N GLY A 397 -15.26 5.14 -20.78
CA GLY A 397 -16.63 5.41 -21.15
C GLY A 397 -16.79 6.73 -21.93
N PRO A 398 -17.88 6.85 -22.71
CA PRO A 398 -18.22 8.07 -23.45
C PRO A 398 -18.81 9.16 -22.54
N GLU A 399 -19.34 8.78 -21.37
CA GLU A 399 -19.91 9.75 -20.42
C GLU A 399 -18.87 10.76 -19.94
N PRO A 400 -19.26 12.04 -19.73
CA PRO A 400 -18.38 13.01 -19.11
C PRO A 400 -17.91 12.52 -17.73
N THR A 401 -16.60 12.57 -17.48
CA THR A 401 -16.00 12.12 -16.22
C THR A 401 -16.69 12.72 -15.00
N ALA A 402 -17.06 14.01 -15.07
CA ALA A 402 -17.74 14.71 -14.00
C ALA A 402 -19.07 14.04 -13.57
N GLN A 403 -19.88 13.57 -14.52
CA GLN A 403 -21.14 12.90 -14.20
C GLN A 403 -20.93 11.56 -13.51
N VAL A 404 -19.92 10.77 -13.94
CA VAL A 404 -19.57 9.50 -13.28
C VAL A 404 -19.08 9.75 -11.86
N LEU A 405 -18.26 10.78 -11.68
CA LEU A 405 -17.74 11.15 -10.35
C LEU A 405 -18.85 11.65 -9.43
N GLU A 406 -19.79 12.42 -9.92
CA GLU A 406 -20.95 12.90 -9.14
C GLU A 406 -21.81 11.72 -8.66
N LYS A 407 -22.14 10.77 -9.53
CA LYS A 407 -22.84 9.54 -9.18
C LYS A 407 -22.13 8.77 -8.06
N LEU A 408 -20.79 8.64 -8.16
CA LEU A 408 -19.98 7.97 -7.15
C LEU A 408 -19.99 8.73 -5.81
N GLN A 409 -19.87 10.06 -5.83
CA GLN A 409 -19.93 10.91 -4.63
C GLN A 409 -21.29 10.76 -3.91
N GLN A 410 -22.40 10.82 -4.64
CA GLN A 410 -23.73 10.61 -4.07
C GLN A 410 -23.87 9.25 -3.39
N LEU A 411 -23.36 8.18 -4.04
CA LEU A 411 -23.36 6.82 -3.48
C LEU A 411 -22.54 6.73 -2.18
N PHE A 412 -21.38 7.39 -2.13
CA PHE A 412 -20.50 7.38 -0.96
C PHE A 412 -21.13 8.13 0.22
N LEU A 413 -21.82 9.24 -0.03
CA LEU A 413 -22.51 10.02 0.98
C LEU A 413 -23.78 9.33 1.49
N ALA A 414 -24.44 8.50 0.65
CA ALA A 414 -25.65 7.78 1.04
C ALA A 414 -25.41 6.65 2.04
N SER A 415 -24.17 6.10 2.10
CA SER A 415 -23.88 4.90 2.91
C SER A 415 -22.58 5.05 3.71
N PRO A 416 -22.43 6.06 4.57
CA PRO A 416 -21.24 6.24 5.38
C PRO A 416 -21.13 5.20 6.50
N THR A 417 -19.93 5.00 7.02
CA THR A 417 -19.68 4.19 8.21
C THR A 417 -19.24 5.06 9.38
N THR A 418 -19.68 4.70 10.58
CA THR A 418 -19.37 5.43 11.80
C THR A 418 -18.00 5.04 12.34
N ILE A 419 -17.16 6.02 12.65
CA ILE A 419 -15.90 5.84 13.36
C ILE A 419 -16.19 5.86 14.85
N ARG A 420 -16.04 4.73 15.53
CA ARG A 420 -16.21 4.63 16.99
C ARG A 420 -14.83 4.72 17.65
N PRO A 421 -14.48 5.85 18.30
CA PRO A 421 -13.22 5.98 19.02
C PRO A 421 -13.17 4.94 20.16
N GLY A 422 -11.98 4.36 20.39
CA GLY A 422 -11.76 3.44 21.51
C GLY A 422 -12.29 2.02 21.31
N ARG A 423 -12.80 1.64 20.12
CA ARG A 423 -13.15 0.25 19.84
C ARG A 423 -11.91 -0.63 19.73
N ILE A 424 -11.55 -1.27 20.84
CA ILE A 424 -10.49 -2.29 20.87
C ILE A 424 -11.11 -3.59 20.35
N VAL A 425 -10.70 -4.03 19.17
CA VAL A 425 -11.03 -5.38 18.68
C VAL A 425 -9.89 -6.30 19.13
N PRO A 426 -10.14 -7.21 20.08
CA PRO A 426 -9.09 -8.13 20.50
C PRO A 426 -8.59 -8.93 19.30
N ARG A 427 -7.27 -8.96 19.10
CA ARG A 427 -6.64 -9.80 18.06
C ARG A 427 -6.99 -11.26 18.36
N LYS A 428 -7.91 -11.84 17.61
CA LYS A 428 -8.10 -13.28 17.63
C LYS A 428 -6.81 -13.92 17.11
N LYS A 429 -6.09 -14.64 17.97
CA LYS A 429 -4.97 -15.48 17.53
C LYS A 429 -5.50 -16.39 16.43
N PRO A 430 -4.87 -16.43 15.23
CA PRO A 430 -5.30 -17.34 14.20
C PRO A 430 -5.16 -18.76 14.77
N SER A 431 -6.28 -19.50 14.86
CA SER A 431 -6.21 -20.93 15.15
C SER A 431 -5.50 -21.62 13.99
N ALA A 432 -4.77 -22.71 14.27
CA ALA A 432 -4.15 -23.58 13.25
C ALA A 432 -5.15 -23.98 12.15
N TRP A 433 -6.41 -24.07 12.49
CA TRP A 433 -7.55 -24.31 11.59
C TRP A 433 -7.77 -23.24 10.50
N ARG A 434 -7.45 -21.96 10.74
CA ARG A 434 -7.57 -20.89 9.74
C ARG A 434 -6.55 -21.01 8.60
N SER A 435 -5.41 -21.62 8.84
CA SER A 435 -4.44 -21.99 7.80
C SER A 435 -5.09 -22.91 6.75
N TYR A 436 -5.96 -23.81 7.18
CA TYR A 436 -6.73 -24.73 6.31
C TYR A 436 -7.87 -24.04 5.52
N TYR A 437 -8.48 -23.01 6.11
CA TYR A 437 -9.57 -22.25 5.47
C TYR A 437 -9.07 -21.38 4.31
N HIS A 438 -7.86 -20.81 4.42
CA HIS A 438 -7.23 -20.08 3.31
C HIS A 438 -6.91 -21.01 2.12
N GLN A 439 -6.59 -22.27 2.33
CA GLN A 439 -6.43 -23.25 1.23
C GLN A 439 -7.73 -23.45 0.46
N ARG A 440 -8.87 -23.43 1.12
CA ARG A 440 -10.18 -23.61 0.49
C ARG A 440 -10.62 -22.40 -0.33
N GLN A 441 -10.29 -21.17 0.11
CA GLN A 441 -10.57 -19.95 -0.64
C GLN A 441 -9.74 -19.85 -1.92
N VAL A 442 -8.46 -20.18 -1.87
CA VAL A 442 -7.59 -20.20 -3.06
C VAL A 442 -8.03 -21.27 -4.06
N ARG A 443 -8.58 -22.41 -3.60
CA ARG A 443 -9.13 -23.46 -4.49
C ARG A 443 -10.48 -23.11 -5.11
N LYS A 444 -11.35 -22.35 -4.42
CA LYS A 444 -12.64 -21.89 -4.98
C LYS A 444 -12.51 -20.83 -6.06
N ALA A 445 -11.36 -20.21 -6.18
CA ALA A 445 -11.09 -19.18 -7.17
C ALA A 445 -10.64 -19.72 -8.54
N VAL A 446 -10.44 -21.02 -8.66
CA VAL A 446 -9.93 -21.68 -9.89
C VAL A 446 -11.06 -22.39 -10.65
N PHE A 447 -12.29 -22.35 -10.14
CA PHE A 447 -13.46 -22.94 -10.82
C PHE A 447 -14.55 -21.91 -11.07
#